data_7430ad427905e0342a9d55de431a7653
#
_entry.id   7430ad427905e0342a9d55de431a7653
#
_cell.length_a   1.000
_cell.length_b   1.000
_cell.length_c   1.000
_cell.angle_alpha   90.00
_cell.angle_beta   90.00
_cell.angle_gamma   90.00
#
_symmetry.space_group_name_H-M   'P 1'
#
loop_
_entity.id
_entity.type
_entity.pdbx_description
1 polymer ?
#
loop_
_entity_poly.entity_id
_entity_poly.type
_entity_poly.pdbx_seq_one_letter_code
_entity_poly.pdbx_strand_id
1 'polypeptide(L)'
;MVDMDEYLYLVEDNSLKDYLSDKNFEKCDFIKFNWAISTDNNLVHYDNRSLLERFKYPFLKDKFVKTMIRGNISDLKYWVHSPNISPLRNISCINTGEKIITNKVHIESVKPINLEKAFIIHFRFKSTEELINKFKRGYSNWFGNNIINFLKANLGDYFDQNKITLEKINYVEKELKFNLWYYRIRYYFCKILFFDKVCYA
;
A
#
# COMPACT_ATOMS: atom_id res chain seq x y z
N MET A 1 13.30 -1.85 -6.25
CA MET A 1 13.41 -2.14 -4.80
C MET A 1 12.02 -2.30 -4.27
N VAL A 2 11.75 -3.34 -3.51
CA VAL A 2 10.47 -3.64 -2.86
C VAL A 2 10.73 -3.57 -1.35
N ASP A 3 9.84 -2.95 -0.60
CA ASP A 3 9.97 -2.84 0.85
C ASP A 3 9.63 -4.18 1.52
N MET A 4 10.05 -4.40 2.77
CA MET A 4 9.85 -5.68 3.47
C MET A 4 8.36 -6.01 3.77
N ASP A 5 7.46 -5.07 3.54
CA ASP A 5 6.02 -5.22 3.68
C ASP A 5 5.29 -5.17 2.34
N GLU A 6 6.00 -5.32 1.23
CA GLU A 6 5.47 -5.34 -0.13
C GLU A 6 5.81 -6.65 -0.85
N TYR A 7 4.83 -7.25 -1.50
CA TYR A 7 4.98 -8.54 -2.19
C TYR A 7 4.36 -8.46 -3.58
N LEU A 8 5.13 -8.88 -4.60
CA LEU A 8 4.57 -9.07 -5.94
C LEU A 8 3.66 -10.31 -5.93
N TYR A 9 2.41 -10.12 -6.32
CA TYR A 9 1.44 -11.19 -6.51
C TYR A 9 1.16 -11.38 -8.00
N LEU A 10 1.27 -12.61 -8.47
CA LEU A 10 0.91 -13.03 -9.82
C LEU A 10 -0.45 -13.73 -9.76
N VAL A 11 -1.41 -13.32 -10.60
CA VAL A 11 -2.79 -13.81 -10.51
C VAL A 11 -2.93 -15.22 -11.09
N GLU A 12 -2.30 -15.47 -12.23
CA GLU A 12 -2.44 -16.73 -12.96
C GLU A 12 -1.10 -17.45 -13.18
N ASP A 13 0.00 -16.70 -13.23
CA ASP A 13 1.32 -17.25 -13.52
C ASP A 13 1.96 -17.90 -12.29
N ASN A 14 2.61 -19.04 -12.47
CA ASN A 14 3.30 -19.77 -11.39
C ASN A 14 4.68 -19.19 -11.07
N SER A 15 5.25 -18.40 -11.96
CA SER A 15 6.54 -17.78 -11.76
C SER A 15 6.66 -16.42 -12.45
N LEU A 16 7.57 -15.59 -11.94
CA LEU A 16 7.92 -14.32 -12.59
C LEU A 16 8.45 -14.53 -14.01
N LYS A 17 9.14 -15.64 -14.25
CA LYS A 17 9.65 -15.99 -15.58
C LYS A 17 8.51 -16.24 -16.55
N ASP A 18 7.49 -17.00 -16.14
CA ASP A 18 6.31 -17.27 -16.96
C ASP A 18 5.55 -15.98 -17.26
N TYR A 19 5.29 -15.16 -16.24
CA TYR A 19 4.68 -13.85 -16.38
C TYR A 19 5.41 -12.97 -17.40
N LEU A 20 6.74 -12.85 -17.31
CA LEU A 20 7.54 -12.01 -18.20
C LEU A 20 7.75 -12.61 -19.60
N SER A 21 7.39 -13.88 -19.82
CA SER A 21 7.43 -14.52 -21.16
C SER A 21 6.32 -14.07 -22.09
N ASP A 22 5.30 -13.37 -21.57
CA ASP A 22 4.23 -12.80 -22.38
C ASP A 22 4.80 -11.75 -23.36
N LYS A 23 4.52 -11.93 -24.67
CA LYS A 23 4.98 -11.06 -25.75
C LYS A 23 4.60 -9.59 -25.57
N ASN A 24 3.56 -9.31 -24.81
CA ASN A 24 3.15 -7.95 -24.49
C ASN A 24 4.24 -7.17 -23.74
N PHE A 25 5.16 -7.85 -23.06
CA PHE A 25 6.26 -7.21 -22.34
C PHE A 25 7.54 -7.02 -23.14
N GLU A 26 7.65 -7.58 -24.35
CA GLU A 26 8.90 -7.51 -25.15
C GLU A 26 9.44 -6.10 -25.33
N LYS A 27 8.55 -5.13 -25.50
CA LYS A 27 8.90 -3.72 -25.73
C LYS A 27 8.89 -2.86 -24.45
N CYS A 28 8.58 -3.44 -23.31
CA CYS A 28 8.48 -2.69 -22.04
C CYS A 28 9.85 -2.56 -21.40
N ASP A 29 10.30 -1.35 -21.16
CA ASP A 29 11.50 -1.05 -20.37
C ASP A 29 11.18 -1.04 -18.87
N PHE A 30 9.96 -0.60 -18.54
CA PHE A 30 9.43 -0.50 -17.19
C PHE A 30 8.04 -1.11 -17.12
N ILE A 31 7.80 -1.94 -16.11
CA ILE A 31 6.48 -2.47 -15.81
C ILE A 31 6.02 -1.89 -14.47
N LYS A 32 4.83 -1.29 -14.47
CA LYS A 32 4.20 -0.65 -13.30
C LYS A 32 3.14 -1.57 -12.71
N PHE A 33 3.28 -1.85 -11.42
CA PHE A 33 2.34 -2.65 -10.65
C PHE A 33 1.61 -1.76 -9.66
N ASN A 34 0.29 -1.64 -9.77
CA ASN A 34 -0.52 -0.96 -8.78
C ASN A 34 -0.47 -1.66 -7.43
N TRP A 35 -0.71 -0.92 -6.35
CA TRP A 35 -0.83 -1.48 -5.02
C TRP A 35 -2.24 -2.03 -4.76
N ALA A 36 -2.24 -3.12 -4.02
CA ALA A 36 -3.38 -3.67 -3.30
C ALA A 36 -3.05 -3.61 -1.81
N ILE A 37 -3.62 -2.64 -1.10
CA ILE A 37 -3.31 -2.42 0.32
C ILE A 37 -4.12 -3.40 1.16
N SER A 38 -3.46 -4.15 2.03
CA SER A 38 -4.14 -5.00 3.00
C SER A 38 -4.78 -4.16 4.10
N THR A 39 -5.97 -4.54 4.53
CA THR A 39 -6.54 -4.07 5.79
C THR A 39 -5.88 -4.77 6.97
N ASP A 40 -6.15 -4.29 8.17
CA ASP A 40 -5.66 -4.94 9.40
C ASP A 40 -6.40 -6.24 9.76
N ASN A 41 -7.38 -6.64 8.95
CA ASN A 41 -8.26 -7.79 9.16
C ASN A 41 -8.86 -7.85 10.59
N ASN A 42 -9.12 -6.70 11.19
CA ASN A 42 -9.57 -6.49 12.58
C ASN A 42 -8.62 -7.00 13.68
N LEU A 43 -7.36 -7.27 13.35
CA LEU A 43 -6.37 -7.69 14.33
C LEU A 43 -5.89 -6.49 15.14
N VAL A 44 -6.13 -6.50 16.45
CA VAL A 44 -5.56 -5.51 17.36
C VAL A 44 -4.15 -5.90 17.74
N HIS A 45 -3.95 -7.14 18.14
CA HIS A 45 -2.67 -7.65 18.60
C HIS A 45 -1.88 -8.38 17.52
N TYR A 46 -0.56 -8.43 17.73
CA TYR A 46 0.33 -9.23 16.91
C TYR A 46 -0.07 -10.71 16.97
N ASP A 47 0.04 -11.37 15.81
CA ASP A 47 -0.18 -12.79 15.65
C ASP A 47 1.02 -13.36 14.89
N ASN A 48 1.55 -14.50 15.29
CA ASN A 48 2.78 -15.10 14.75
C ASN A 48 2.58 -15.85 13.44
N ARG A 49 1.35 -15.98 12.93
CA ARG A 49 1.09 -16.53 11.61
C ARG A 49 1.72 -15.67 10.51
N SER A 50 1.91 -16.24 9.34
CA SER A 50 2.44 -15.51 8.18
C SER A 50 1.55 -14.30 7.79
N LEU A 51 2.11 -13.31 7.11
CA LEU A 51 1.35 -12.14 6.65
C LEU A 51 0.17 -12.54 5.75
N LEU A 52 0.37 -13.51 4.86
CA LEU A 52 -0.67 -13.99 3.94
C LEU A 52 -1.80 -14.75 4.66
N GLU A 53 -1.52 -15.37 5.80
CA GLU A 53 -2.55 -16.02 6.61
C GLU A 53 -3.35 -15.03 7.47
N ARG A 54 -2.66 -14.00 8.00
CA ARG A 54 -3.29 -12.97 8.84
C ARG A 54 -4.13 -11.98 8.07
N PHE A 55 -3.65 -11.56 6.90
CA PHE A 55 -4.23 -10.47 6.12
C PHE A 55 -4.73 -10.98 4.77
N LYS A 56 -5.85 -11.68 4.82
CA LYS A 56 -6.56 -12.15 3.63
C LYS A 56 -7.44 -11.03 3.06
N TYR A 57 -7.97 -11.27 1.86
CA TYR A 57 -8.93 -10.37 1.23
C TYR A 57 -10.01 -9.83 2.19
N PRO A 58 -10.55 -8.62 1.95
CA PRO A 58 -10.33 -7.82 0.75
C PRO A 58 -9.10 -6.91 0.81
N PHE A 59 -8.47 -6.68 -0.34
CA PHE A 59 -7.47 -5.63 -0.50
C PHE A 59 -8.10 -4.35 -1.05
N LEU A 60 -7.63 -3.21 -0.58
CA LEU A 60 -8.03 -1.90 -1.09
C LEU A 60 -7.17 -1.56 -2.31
N LYS A 61 -7.81 -1.23 -3.43
CA LYS A 61 -7.11 -0.85 -4.65
C LYS A 61 -6.51 0.55 -4.51
N ASP A 62 -5.22 0.70 -4.82
CA ASP A 62 -4.54 1.99 -4.75
C ASP A 62 -3.85 2.33 -6.09
N LYS A 63 -3.84 3.62 -6.42
CA LYS A 63 -3.24 4.15 -7.65
C LYS A 63 -1.72 4.12 -7.64
N PHE A 64 -1.08 4.11 -6.47
CA PHE A 64 0.37 4.07 -6.36
C PHE A 64 0.94 2.80 -6.99
N VAL A 65 2.19 2.88 -7.43
CA VAL A 65 2.83 1.78 -8.14
C VAL A 65 4.24 1.51 -7.63
N LYS A 66 4.70 0.28 -7.79
CA LYS A 66 6.12 -0.07 -7.84
C LYS A 66 6.51 -0.42 -9.26
N THR A 67 7.79 -0.25 -9.56
CA THR A 67 8.31 -0.40 -10.92
C THR A 67 9.31 -1.53 -10.98
N MET A 68 9.09 -2.46 -11.90
CA MET A 68 10.10 -3.41 -12.37
C MET A 68 10.83 -2.79 -13.57
N ILE A 69 12.13 -3.01 -13.65
CA ILE A 69 13.02 -2.38 -14.63
C ILE A 69 13.72 -3.48 -15.42
N ARG A 70 13.80 -3.33 -16.73
CA ARG A 70 14.60 -4.21 -17.59
C ARG A 70 16.08 -4.09 -17.26
N GLY A 71 16.78 -5.22 -17.08
CA GLY A 71 18.11 -5.26 -16.50
C GLY A 71 19.23 -4.62 -17.34
N ASN A 72 18.99 -4.30 -18.62
CA ASN A 72 19.96 -3.66 -19.51
C ASN A 72 19.87 -2.12 -19.53
N ILE A 73 19.05 -1.52 -18.69
CA ILE A 73 18.91 -0.06 -18.64
C ILE A 73 19.84 0.49 -17.57
N SER A 74 20.83 1.29 -17.99
CA SER A 74 21.80 1.98 -17.13
C SER A 74 21.39 3.43 -16.85
N ASP A 75 22.12 4.07 -15.95
CA ASP A 75 22.05 5.52 -15.66
C ASP A 75 20.71 6.05 -15.14
N LEU A 76 19.93 5.18 -14.47
CA LEU A 76 18.69 5.56 -13.86
C LEU A 76 18.90 6.23 -12.50
N LYS A 77 18.31 7.42 -12.34
CA LYS A 77 18.10 8.00 -11.00
C LYS A 77 16.85 7.38 -10.39
N TYR A 78 17.04 6.71 -9.26
CA TYR A 78 15.95 6.03 -8.57
C TYR A 78 15.22 6.97 -7.63
N TRP A 79 13.90 6.88 -7.64
CA TRP A 79 13.00 7.42 -6.63
C TRP A 79 12.27 6.25 -5.95
N VAL A 80 11.64 6.48 -4.81
CA VAL A 80 11.05 5.41 -3.97
C VAL A 80 10.10 4.47 -4.73
N HIS A 81 9.32 4.99 -5.66
CA HIS A 81 8.30 4.24 -6.40
C HIS A 81 8.62 4.05 -7.88
N SER A 82 9.42 4.91 -8.45
CA SER A 82 9.70 4.92 -9.88
C SER A 82 11.06 5.56 -10.17
N PRO A 83 11.85 4.98 -11.07
CA PRO A 83 13.02 5.68 -11.57
C PRO A 83 12.61 6.90 -12.39
N ASN A 84 13.55 7.83 -12.54
CA ASN A 84 13.43 8.85 -13.58
C ASN A 84 13.46 8.15 -14.93
N ILE A 85 12.46 8.39 -15.75
CA ILE A 85 12.37 7.85 -17.10
C ILE A 85 12.52 8.96 -18.12
N SER A 86 13.04 8.63 -19.29
CA SER A 86 12.93 9.49 -20.46
C SER A 86 11.75 9.02 -21.30
N PRO A 87 10.60 9.74 -21.32
CA PRO A 87 9.43 9.31 -22.08
C PRO A 87 9.67 9.15 -23.59
N LEU A 88 10.72 9.82 -24.10
CA LEU A 88 11.11 9.74 -25.49
C LEU A 88 11.97 8.50 -25.83
N ARG A 89 12.64 7.91 -24.82
CA ARG A 89 13.58 6.79 -25.01
C ARG A 89 13.09 5.50 -24.39
N ASN A 90 12.25 5.58 -23.35
CA ASN A 90 11.85 4.42 -22.59
C ASN A 90 10.36 4.17 -22.66
N ILE A 91 9.98 2.91 -22.76
CA ILE A 91 8.60 2.47 -22.80
C ILE A 91 8.17 1.97 -21.42
N SER A 92 7.22 2.67 -20.83
CA SER A 92 6.56 2.23 -19.58
C SER A 92 5.25 1.52 -19.89
N CYS A 93 5.03 0.38 -19.25
CA CYS A 93 3.80 -0.40 -19.40
C CYS A 93 3.14 -0.61 -18.03
N ILE A 94 1.85 -0.90 -18.03
CA ILE A 94 1.15 -1.46 -16.88
C ILE A 94 1.40 -2.98 -16.80
N ASN A 95 0.87 -3.61 -15.79
CA ASN A 95 1.02 -5.04 -15.48
C ASN A 95 0.47 -6.01 -16.56
N THR A 96 -0.27 -5.53 -17.55
CA THR A 96 -0.76 -6.32 -18.70
C THR A 96 0.12 -6.17 -19.95
N GLY A 97 1.15 -5.33 -19.91
CA GLY A 97 2.00 -5.01 -21.06
C GLY A 97 1.49 -3.81 -21.89
N GLU A 98 0.32 -3.26 -21.55
CA GLU A 98 -0.20 -2.08 -22.23
C GLU A 98 0.68 -0.85 -21.95
N LYS A 99 0.99 -0.08 -22.99
CA LYS A 99 1.86 1.09 -22.92
C LYS A 99 1.19 2.25 -22.19
N ILE A 100 1.90 2.86 -21.25
CA ILE A 100 1.50 4.11 -20.60
C ILE A 100 1.91 5.29 -21.46
N ILE A 101 0.94 6.05 -21.95
CA ILE A 101 1.17 7.29 -22.72
C ILE A 101 1.27 8.45 -21.73
N THR A 102 2.47 9.02 -21.58
CA THR A 102 2.72 10.11 -20.62
C THR A 102 3.98 10.90 -21.01
N ASN A 103 3.97 12.19 -20.65
CA ASN A 103 5.15 13.05 -20.74
C ASN A 103 5.86 13.18 -19.38
N LYS A 104 5.37 12.49 -18.33
CA LYS A 104 5.94 12.60 -16.99
C LYS A 104 7.23 11.80 -16.88
N VAL A 105 8.25 12.42 -16.29
CA VAL A 105 9.52 11.78 -15.95
C VAL A 105 9.35 10.80 -14.79
N HIS A 106 8.45 11.09 -13.85
CA HIS A 106 8.11 10.24 -12.72
C HIS A 106 6.68 9.73 -12.84
N ILE A 107 6.52 8.42 -12.79
CA ILE A 107 5.21 7.76 -12.78
C ILE A 107 5.07 7.03 -11.43
N GLU A 108 4.55 7.73 -10.43
CA GLU A 108 4.30 7.19 -9.09
C GLU A 108 2.90 6.62 -8.93
N SER A 109 2.00 6.97 -9.82
CA SER A 109 0.62 6.49 -9.83
C SER A 109 0.12 6.24 -11.23
N VAL A 110 -0.70 5.20 -11.39
CA VAL A 110 -1.33 4.80 -12.64
C VAL A 110 -2.84 4.67 -12.44
N LYS A 111 -3.61 5.19 -13.39
CA LYS A 111 -5.06 5.05 -13.49
C LYS A 111 -5.44 4.75 -14.95
N PRO A 112 -6.49 3.93 -15.18
CA PRO A 112 -7.24 3.18 -14.16
C PRO A 112 -6.36 2.20 -13.40
N ILE A 113 -6.76 1.86 -12.15
CA ILE A 113 -6.04 0.88 -11.32
C ILE A 113 -6.28 -0.50 -11.92
N ASN A 114 -5.18 -1.20 -12.26
CA ASN A 114 -5.24 -2.53 -12.83
C ASN A 114 -4.56 -3.56 -11.92
N LEU A 115 -5.30 -4.60 -11.51
CA LEU A 115 -4.82 -5.71 -10.68
C LEU A 115 -5.01 -7.07 -11.39
N GLU A 116 -5.17 -7.09 -12.73
CA GLU A 116 -5.61 -8.28 -13.46
C GLU A 116 -4.55 -9.37 -13.53
N LYS A 117 -3.34 -9.07 -13.97
CA LYS A 117 -2.27 -10.07 -14.15
C LYS A 117 -1.31 -10.14 -12.99
N ALA A 118 -0.93 -8.98 -12.45
CA ALA A 118 0.00 -8.90 -11.34
C ALA A 118 -0.16 -7.56 -10.59
N PHE A 119 0.14 -7.56 -9.31
CA PHE A 119 0.09 -6.35 -8.48
C PHE A 119 0.97 -6.49 -7.25
N ILE A 120 1.19 -5.39 -6.53
CA ILE A 120 1.91 -5.40 -5.27
C ILE A 120 0.92 -5.46 -4.11
N ILE A 121 0.97 -6.52 -3.32
CA ILE A 121 0.30 -6.53 -2.01
C ILE A 121 1.16 -5.71 -1.05
N HIS A 122 0.59 -4.64 -0.49
CA HIS A 122 1.26 -3.80 0.48
C HIS A 122 0.61 -3.96 1.86
N PHE A 123 1.30 -4.63 2.77
CA PHE A 123 0.89 -4.82 4.17
C PHE A 123 1.22 -3.58 5.01
N ARG A 124 0.64 -2.43 4.60
CA ARG A 124 0.98 -1.11 5.14
C ARG A 124 0.73 -0.97 6.63
N PHE A 125 -0.40 -1.48 7.10
CA PHE A 125 -0.86 -1.26 8.47
C PHE A 125 -0.58 -2.44 9.39
N LYS A 126 -0.81 -3.66 8.90
CA LYS A 126 -0.76 -4.90 9.68
C LYS A 126 -1.75 -4.84 10.86
N SER A 127 -1.44 -5.48 12.01
CA SER A 127 -2.26 -5.29 13.21
C SER A 127 -2.09 -3.88 13.81
N THR A 128 -3.04 -3.46 14.66
CA THR A 128 -2.94 -2.17 15.37
C THR A 128 -1.64 -2.08 16.17
N GLU A 129 -1.26 -3.16 16.85
CA GLU A 129 -0.03 -3.24 17.62
C GLU A 129 1.23 -3.08 16.77
N GLU A 130 1.30 -3.75 15.61
CA GLU A 130 2.43 -3.63 14.69
C GLU A 130 2.54 -2.21 14.13
N LEU A 131 1.42 -1.56 13.83
CA LEU A 131 1.39 -0.17 13.42
C LEU A 131 1.94 0.76 14.50
N ILE A 132 1.47 0.59 15.75
CA ILE A 132 1.94 1.38 16.90
C ILE A 132 3.44 1.16 17.13
N ASN A 133 3.89 -0.08 17.06
CA ASN A 133 5.31 -0.40 17.18
C ASN A 133 6.16 0.21 16.05
N LYS A 134 5.62 0.28 14.83
CA LYS A 134 6.23 1.01 13.71
C LYS A 134 6.38 2.50 14.04
N PHE A 135 5.38 3.13 14.63
CA PHE A 135 5.44 4.52 15.06
C PHE A 135 6.44 4.74 16.21
N LYS A 136 6.45 3.87 17.22
CA LYS A 136 7.38 3.96 18.36
C LYS A 136 8.85 3.83 17.97
N ARG A 137 9.17 3.04 16.95
CA ARG A 137 10.54 2.92 16.41
C ARG A 137 11.01 4.17 15.66
N GLY A 138 10.09 5.07 15.35
CA GLY A 138 10.34 6.25 14.53
C GLY A 138 10.29 5.94 13.04
N TYR A 139 9.89 6.94 12.30
CA TYR A 139 9.94 6.95 10.83
C TYR A 139 11.23 7.64 10.41
N SER A 140 11.96 7.05 9.48
CA SER A 140 13.19 7.65 8.96
C SER A 140 12.97 9.12 8.57
N ASN A 141 13.78 9.97 9.04
CA ASN A 141 14.16 11.38 8.82
C ASN A 141 13.35 12.31 7.86
N TRP A 142 12.22 11.87 7.29
CA TRP A 142 11.51 12.65 6.27
C TRP A 142 10.64 13.77 6.83
N PHE A 143 10.26 13.72 8.09
CA PHE A 143 9.26 14.63 8.66
C PHE A 143 9.77 15.59 9.73
N GLY A 144 11.07 15.62 10.01
CA GLY A 144 11.67 16.60 10.95
C GLY A 144 10.90 16.70 12.27
N ASN A 145 10.73 17.91 12.77
CA ASN A 145 10.07 18.21 14.06
C ASN A 145 8.53 18.01 14.06
N ASN A 146 7.93 17.44 13.01
CA ASN A 146 6.47 17.38 12.86
C ASN A 146 5.90 15.95 13.02
N ILE A 147 6.51 15.18 13.91
CA ILE A 147 6.11 13.79 14.19
C ILE A 147 4.62 13.67 14.58
N ILE A 148 4.09 14.68 15.28
CA ILE A 148 2.68 14.71 15.71
C ILE A 148 1.74 14.78 14.52
N ASN A 149 2.00 15.65 13.55
CA ASN A 149 1.17 15.78 12.36
C ASN A 149 1.26 14.53 11.47
N PHE A 150 2.45 13.95 11.38
CA PHE A 150 2.67 12.68 10.71
C PHE A 150 1.87 11.54 11.35
N LEU A 151 1.93 11.42 12.69
CA LEU A 151 1.16 10.42 13.42
C LEU A 151 -0.35 10.62 13.23
N LYS A 152 -0.84 11.84 13.28
CA LYS A 152 -2.25 12.16 13.05
C LYS A 152 -2.71 11.76 11.64
N ALA A 153 -1.93 12.09 10.61
CA ALA A 153 -2.25 11.74 9.22
C ALA A 153 -2.27 10.20 9.03
N ASN A 154 -1.27 9.49 9.54
CA ASN A 154 -1.22 8.03 9.39
C ASN A 154 -2.27 7.29 10.22
N LEU A 155 -2.64 7.79 11.39
CA LEU A 155 -3.76 7.27 12.17
C LEU A 155 -5.09 7.57 11.45
N GLY A 156 -5.22 8.74 10.81
CA GLY A 156 -6.34 9.06 9.95
C GLY A 156 -6.49 8.04 8.84
N ASP A 157 -5.46 7.85 8.03
CA ASP A 157 -5.43 6.84 6.95
C ASP A 157 -5.74 5.43 7.47
N TYR A 158 -5.21 5.07 8.65
CA TYR A 158 -5.46 3.77 9.24
C TYR A 158 -6.94 3.57 9.58
N PHE A 159 -7.54 4.52 10.31
CA PHE A 159 -8.94 4.42 10.71
C PHE A 159 -9.91 4.62 9.54
N ASP A 160 -9.50 5.29 8.47
CA ASP A 160 -10.32 5.43 7.26
C ASP A 160 -10.32 4.17 6.40
N GLN A 161 -9.24 3.39 6.44
CA GLN A 161 -9.10 2.18 5.64
C GLN A 161 -9.42 0.88 6.41
N ASN A 162 -9.61 0.95 7.73
CA ASN A 162 -9.86 -0.21 8.57
C ASN A 162 -11.12 -0.01 9.42
N LYS A 163 -11.76 -1.14 9.78
CA LYS A 163 -12.92 -1.10 10.66
C LYS A 163 -12.55 -0.44 11.99
N ILE A 164 -13.29 0.60 12.36
CA ILE A 164 -13.14 1.28 13.66
C ILE A 164 -13.78 0.42 14.73
N THR A 165 -13.01 0.01 15.73
CA THR A 165 -13.51 -0.68 16.93
C THR A 165 -13.09 0.07 18.18
N LEU A 166 -13.89 -0.06 19.25
CA LEU A 166 -13.57 0.56 20.53
C LEU A 166 -12.26 -0.01 21.11
N GLU A 167 -12.00 -1.29 20.88
CA GLU A 167 -10.76 -1.95 21.27
C GLU A 167 -9.52 -1.29 20.62
N LYS A 168 -9.56 -1.06 19.31
CA LYS A 168 -8.48 -0.37 18.60
C LYS A 168 -8.26 1.05 19.11
N ILE A 169 -9.36 1.81 19.30
CA ILE A 169 -9.28 3.17 19.82
C ILE A 169 -8.61 3.15 21.22
N ASN A 170 -9.08 2.30 22.12
CA ASN A 170 -8.53 2.18 23.47
C ASN A 170 -7.05 1.80 23.44
N TYR A 171 -6.68 0.85 22.59
CA TYR A 171 -5.30 0.43 22.44
C TYR A 171 -4.39 1.59 21.98
N VAL A 172 -4.79 2.31 20.93
CA VAL A 172 -4.01 3.44 20.40
C VAL A 172 -3.90 4.57 21.42
N GLU A 173 -5.00 4.94 22.11
CA GLU A 173 -4.98 5.99 23.13
C GLU A 173 -4.04 5.63 24.30
N LYS A 174 -4.09 4.38 24.77
CA LYS A 174 -3.21 3.88 25.82
C LYS A 174 -1.73 3.95 25.42
N GLU A 175 -1.42 3.45 24.22
CA GLU A 175 -0.04 3.25 23.78
C GLU A 175 0.65 4.53 23.32
N LEU A 176 -0.10 5.45 22.72
CA LEU A 176 0.44 6.71 22.20
C LEU A 176 0.11 7.92 23.08
N LYS A 177 -0.71 7.75 24.12
CA LYS A 177 -1.23 8.84 24.97
C LYS A 177 -1.95 9.94 24.18
N PHE A 178 -2.58 9.55 23.08
CA PHE A 178 -3.34 10.42 22.19
C PHE A 178 -4.83 10.32 22.48
N ASN A 179 -5.53 11.46 22.49
CA ASN A 179 -6.99 11.48 22.58
C ASN A 179 -7.57 11.28 21.16
N LEU A 180 -8.29 10.20 20.98
CA LEU A 180 -8.97 9.86 19.74
C LEU A 180 -10.49 10.15 19.79
N TRP A 181 -10.89 11.23 20.47
CA TRP A 181 -12.29 11.62 20.65
C TRP A 181 -13.11 11.62 19.35
N TYR A 182 -12.55 12.13 18.24
CA TYR A 182 -13.20 12.12 16.93
C TYR A 182 -13.55 10.71 16.46
N TYR A 183 -12.64 9.75 16.59
CA TYR A 183 -12.88 8.36 16.18
C TYR A 183 -13.82 7.64 17.14
N ARG A 184 -13.87 8.03 18.42
CA ARG A 184 -14.88 7.54 19.36
C ARG A 184 -16.27 7.97 18.93
N ILE A 185 -16.47 9.24 18.61
CA ILE A 185 -17.74 9.76 18.12
C ILE A 185 -18.15 9.03 16.83
N ARG A 186 -17.23 8.91 15.89
CA ARG A 186 -17.47 8.21 14.62
C ARG A 186 -17.88 6.74 14.85
N TYR A 187 -17.22 6.05 15.77
CA TYR A 187 -17.60 4.69 16.15
C TYR A 187 -19.02 4.61 16.70
N TYR A 188 -19.38 5.46 17.66
CA TYR A 188 -20.73 5.45 18.24
C TYR A 188 -21.80 5.88 17.24
N PHE A 189 -21.51 6.85 16.41
CA PHE A 189 -22.43 7.30 15.37
C PHE A 189 -22.74 6.20 14.37
N CYS A 190 -21.75 5.47 13.93
CA CYS A 190 -21.90 4.31 13.06
C CYS A 190 -22.74 3.21 13.73
N LYS A 191 -22.48 2.91 14.99
CA LYS A 191 -23.22 1.90 15.74
C LYS A 191 -24.71 2.24 15.89
N ILE A 192 -25.03 3.52 16.07
CA ILE A 192 -26.42 3.99 16.22
C ILE A 192 -27.17 3.97 14.87
N LEU A 193 -26.54 4.42 13.79
CA LEU A 193 -27.21 4.60 12.50
C LEU A 193 -27.24 3.35 11.63
N PHE A 194 -26.29 2.46 11.76
CA PHE A 194 -26.09 1.38 10.79
C PHE A 194 -26.19 -0.05 11.37
N PHE A 195 -26.66 -0.21 12.61
CA PHE A 195 -26.90 -1.54 13.20
C PHE A 195 -25.78 -2.55 12.89
N ASP A 196 -24.56 -2.27 13.30
CA ASP A 196 -23.36 -3.11 13.08
C ASP A 196 -22.93 -3.32 11.61
N LYS A 197 -23.51 -2.64 10.64
CA LYS A 197 -22.94 -2.59 9.30
C LYS A 197 -21.62 -1.84 9.34
N VAL A 198 -20.63 -2.45 8.74
CA VAL A 198 -19.24 -2.00 8.74
C VAL A 198 -19.12 -0.54 8.35
N CYS A 199 -18.65 0.31 9.28
CA CYS A 199 -18.26 1.67 8.98
C CYS A 199 -16.88 1.67 8.33
N TYR A 200 -16.87 1.52 7.02
CA TYR A 200 -15.76 1.99 6.19
C TYR A 200 -16.09 3.42 5.75
N ALA A 201 -15.06 4.26 5.74
CA ALA A 201 -15.19 5.61 5.19
C ALA A 201 -15.27 5.57 3.67
#